data_57a8e5448e5c287862a5433c8f13af66
#
_entry.id   57a8e5448e5c287862a5433c8f13af66
#
_cell.length_a   1.000
_cell.length_b   1.000
_cell.length_c   1.000
_cell.angle_alpha   90.00
_cell.angle_beta   90.00
_cell.angle_gamma   90.00
#
_symmetry.space_group_name_H-M   'P 1'
#
loop_
_entity.id
_entity.type
_entity.pdbx_description
1 polymer ?
#
loop_
_entity_poly.entity_id
_entity_poly.type
_entity_poly.pdbx_seq_one_letter_code
_entity_poly.pdbx_strand_id
1 'polypeptide(L)'
;MTYRAEYLWIDGAEPTAEIRSKTKILADGDEPGIWGYDGSSTNQATGDNSDVVLKPVFQCPDPIRGGENILVMCETFLTDKETPHPTNTRALARAAEEKYGDQDPWFGLEQEYTMIDPVSYTHLTLPTIRSV
;
A
#
# COMPACT_ATOMS: atom_id res chain seq x y z
N MET A 1 -22.03 8.85 12.23
CA MET A 1 -21.07 9.58 11.35
C MET A 1 -20.49 8.59 10.35
N THR A 2 -19.70 9.06 9.38
CA THR A 2 -19.02 8.19 8.42
C THR A 2 -17.54 8.58 8.35
N TYR A 3 -16.68 7.65 7.95
CA TYR A 3 -15.27 7.89 7.78
C TYR A 3 -14.76 7.26 6.47
N ARG A 4 -13.58 7.68 6.00
CA ARG A 4 -12.92 7.15 4.81
C ARG A 4 -11.91 6.12 5.20
N ALA A 5 -12.02 4.94 4.62
CA ALA A 5 -11.00 3.90 4.64
C ALA A 5 -10.32 3.88 3.27
N GLU A 6 -9.07 4.34 3.21
CA GLU A 6 -8.25 4.33 1.99
C GLU A 6 -7.50 3.00 1.92
N TYR A 7 -7.97 2.11 1.07
CA TYR A 7 -7.34 0.82 0.81
C TYR A 7 -6.12 1.02 -0.07
N LEU A 8 -4.96 0.56 0.38
CA LEU A 8 -3.68 0.67 -0.30
C LEU A 8 -3.15 -0.72 -0.65
N TRP A 9 -2.61 -0.89 -1.84
CA TRP A 9 -1.94 -2.14 -2.25
C TRP A 9 -0.82 -1.87 -3.24
N ILE A 10 0.03 -2.88 -3.44
CA ILE A 10 1.11 -2.86 -4.42
C ILE A 10 0.59 -3.50 -5.71
N ASP A 11 0.76 -2.82 -6.84
CA ASP A 11 0.31 -3.30 -8.15
C ASP A 11 1.31 -4.26 -8.82
N GLY A 12 1.06 -4.60 -10.08
CA GLY A 12 1.91 -5.47 -10.90
C GLY A 12 2.73 -4.74 -11.93
N ALA A 13 2.98 -3.43 -11.78
CA ALA A 13 3.77 -2.67 -12.73
C ALA A 13 5.24 -3.13 -12.76
N GLU A 14 5.83 -3.16 -13.96
CA GLU A 14 7.22 -3.51 -14.22
C GLU A 14 7.96 -2.30 -14.80
N PRO A 15 9.24 -2.07 -14.50
CA PRO A 15 10.11 -2.86 -13.60
C PRO A 15 9.90 -2.56 -12.12
N THR A 16 9.11 -1.55 -11.77
CA THR A 16 8.88 -1.12 -10.39
C THR A 16 7.39 -1.08 -10.12
N ALA A 17 6.96 -1.89 -9.16
CA ALA A 17 5.56 -1.88 -8.71
C ALA A 17 5.21 -0.57 -8.01
N GLU A 18 3.98 -0.12 -8.18
CA GLU A 18 3.46 1.13 -7.64
C GLU A 18 2.44 0.89 -6.54
N ILE A 19 2.31 1.86 -5.63
CA ILE A 19 1.23 1.87 -4.65
C ILE A 19 -0.03 2.39 -5.32
N ARG A 20 -1.09 1.61 -5.24
CA ARG A 20 -2.45 1.99 -5.66
C ARG A 20 -3.35 2.22 -4.47
N SER A 21 -4.39 2.98 -4.68
CA SER A 21 -5.38 3.23 -3.64
C SER A 21 -6.81 3.27 -4.15
N LYS A 22 -7.73 3.04 -3.21
CA LYS A 22 -9.18 3.05 -3.45
C LYS A 22 -9.91 3.37 -2.15
N THR A 23 -10.77 4.37 -2.17
CA THR A 23 -11.47 4.84 -0.96
C THR A 23 -12.83 4.16 -0.80
N LYS A 24 -13.11 3.69 0.41
CA LYS A 24 -14.43 3.23 0.84
C LYS A 24 -14.96 4.16 1.94
N ILE A 25 -16.23 4.49 1.86
CA ILE A 25 -16.92 5.21 2.94
C ILE A 25 -17.58 4.16 3.84
N LEU A 26 -17.23 4.18 5.10
CA LEU A 26 -17.76 3.28 6.13
C LEU A 26 -18.60 4.07 7.14
N ALA A 27 -19.58 3.42 7.74
CA ALA A 27 -20.31 3.99 8.86
C ALA A 27 -19.45 3.90 10.12
N ASP A 28 -19.75 4.78 11.09
CA ASP A 28 -19.13 4.77 12.40
C ASP A 28 -19.35 3.41 13.08
N GLY A 29 -18.27 2.75 13.48
CA GLY A 29 -18.29 1.40 14.06
C GLY A 29 -18.17 0.25 13.06
N ASP A 30 -18.21 0.51 11.74
CA ASP A 30 -17.90 -0.52 10.75
C ASP A 30 -16.39 -0.68 10.60
N GLU A 31 -15.94 -1.90 10.35
CA GLU A 31 -14.54 -2.23 10.10
C GLU A 31 -14.25 -2.46 8.59
N PRO A 32 -13.04 -2.13 8.13
CA PRO A 32 -12.63 -2.44 6.76
C PRO A 32 -12.62 -3.94 6.49
N GLY A 33 -13.49 -4.39 5.61
CA GLY A 33 -13.55 -5.78 5.18
C GLY A 33 -12.84 -6.05 3.85
N ILE A 34 -12.85 -7.30 3.43
CA ILE A 34 -12.37 -7.72 2.10
C ILE A 34 -13.12 -6.92 1.02
N TRP A 35 -12.37 -6.52 -0.01
CA TRP A 35 -12.92 -5.78 -1.15
C TRP A 35 -12.30 -6.30 -2.46
N GLY A 36 -12.93 -5.97 -3.59
CA GLY A 36 -12.44 -6.33 -4.93
C GLY A 36 -12.11 -5.11 -5.77
N TYR A 37 -11.31 -5.30 -6.79
CA TYR A 37 -11.02 -4.29 -7.81
C TYR A 37 -10.68 -4.94 -9.16
N ASP A 38 -10.70 -4.13 -10.21
CA ASP A 38 -10.29 -4.53 -11.56
C ASP A 38 -8.77 -4.49 -11.68
N GLY A 39 -8.15 -5.67 -11.70
CA GLY A 39 -6.71 -5.84 -11.81
C GLY A 39 -6.14 -5.57 -13.21
N SER A 40 -6.97 -5.41 -14.24
CA SER A 40 -6.49 -5.13 -15.59
C SER A 40 -5.85 -3.74 -15.68
N SER A 41 -6.33 -2.79 -14.88
CA SER A 41 -5.78 -1.42 -14.79
C SER A 41 -4.50 -1.31 -13.97
N THR A 42 -4.10 -2.39 -13.28
CA THR A 42 -2.97 -2.43 -12.36
C THR A 42 -1.91 -3.47 -12.73
N ASN A 43 -1.96 -4.00 -13.95
CA ASN A 43 -1.08 -5.07 -14.44
C ASN A 43 -1.14 -6.36 -13.60
N GLN A 44 -2.29 -6.67 -13.02
CA GLN A 44 -2.49 -7.80 -12.13
C GLN A 44 -3.46 -8.84 -12.69
N ALA A 45 -4.18 -8.53 -13.76
CA ALA A 45 -5.11 -9.45 -14.40
C ALA A 45 -5.29 -9.11 -15.88
N THR A 46 -5.94 -10.01 -16.62
CA THR A 46 -6.39 -9.77 -17.99
C THR A 46 -7.80 -9.20 -18.01
N GLY A 47 -8.20 -8.51 -19.08
CA GLY A 47 -9.51 -7.86 -19.16
C GLY A 47 -10.70 -8.81 -19.15
N ASP A 48 -10.51 -10.07 -19.51
CA ASP A 48 -11.53 -11.12 -19.53
C ASP A 48 -11.70 -11.84 -18.17
N ASN A 49 -10.71 -11.69 -17.26
CA ASN A 49 -10.76 -12.23 -15.90
C ASN A 49 -10.05 -11.27 -14.94
N SER A 50 -10.68 -10.11 -14.74
CA SER A 50 -10.01 -8.96 -14.15
C SER A 50 -10.13 -8.83 -12.63
N ASP A 51 -10.93 -9.66 -11.98
CA ASP A 51 -11.19 -9.55 -10.55
C ASP A 51 -9.98 -9.94 -9.70
N VAL A 52 -9.55 -9.01 -8.85
CA VAL A 52 -8.54 -9.22 -7.81
C VAL A 52 -9.10 -8.81 -6.46
N VAL A 53 -8.70 -9.52 -5.42
CA VAL A 53 -9.21 -9.35 -4.06
C VAL A 53 -8.20 -8.62 -3.18
N LEU A 54 -8.68 -7.63 -2.42
CA LEU A 54 -7.95 -6.93 -1.38
C LEU A 54 -8.32 -7.49 0.00
N LYS A 55 -7.32 -7.98 0.73
CA LYS A 55 -7.47 -8.35 2.15
C LYS A 55 -6.75 -7.34 3.02
N PRO A 56 -7.46 -6.63 3.92
CA PRO A 56 -6.83 -5.81 4.94
C PRO A 56 -5.86 -6.61 5.81
N VAL A 57 -4.64 -6.09 6.00
CA VAL A 57 -3.60 -6.71 6.82
C VAL A 57 -3.03 -5.77 7.88
N PHE A 58 -3.25 -4.46 7.71
CA PHE A 58 -2.83 -3.44 8.66
C PHE A 58 -3.68 -2.18 8.48
N GLN A 59 -3.92 -1.44 9.55
CA GLN A 59 -4.58 -0.13 9.49
C GLN A 59 -3.95 0.87 10.45
N CYS A 60 -4.00 2.13 10.08
CA CYS A 60 -3.57 3.23 10.92
C CYS A 60 -4.38 4.51 10.63
N PRO A 61 -4.38 5.49 11.54
CA PRO A 61 -4.97 6.81 11.26
C PRO A 61 -4.40 7.42 9.98
N ASP A 62 -5.24 8.09 9.19
CA ASP A 62 -4.81 8.81 8.00
C ASP A 62 -4.16 10.15 8.42
N PRO A 63 -2.83 10.31 8.28
CA PRO A 63 -2.14 11.52 8.74
C PRO A 63 -2.40 12.74 7.85
N ILE A 64 -2.93 12.54 6.64
CA ILE A 64 -3.18 13.60 5.67
C ILE A 64 -4.59 14.16 5.85
N ARG A 65 -5.60 13.28 5.91
CA ARG A 65 -7.00 13.69 6.06
C ARG A 65 -7.40 13.93 7.51
N GLY A 66 -6.74 13.27 8.46
CA GLY A 66 -7.03 13.39 9.88
C GLY A 66 -8.43 12.90 10.29
N GLY A 67 -8.87 13.27 11.49
CA GLY A 67 -10.15 12.83 12.05
C GLY A 67 -10.21 11.31 12.20
N GLU A 68 -11.38 10.72 11.93
CA GLU A 68 -11.60 9.28 12.02
C GLU A 68 -11.18 8.52 10.75
N ASN A 69 -10.59 9.21 9.74
CA ASN A 69 -10.16 8.58 8.50
C ASN A 69 -8.95 7.69 8.73
N ILE A 70 -8.89 6.58 7.99
CA ILE A 70 -7.84 5.57 8.13
C ILE A 70 -7.22 5.17 6.80
N LEU A 71 -5.97 4.75 6.86
CA LEU A 71 -5.28 4.01 5.81
C LEU A 71 -5.37 2.51 6.12
N VAL A 72 -5.65 1.71 5.10
CA VAL A 72 -5.81 0.26 5.20
C VAL A 72 -4.86 -0.40 4.23
N MET A 73 -3.74 -0.93 4.71
CA MET A 73 -2.83 -1.71 3.88
C MET A 73 -3.43 -3.07 3.59
N CYS A 74 -3.40 -3.46 2.32
CA CYS A 74 -3.96 -4.71 1.83
C CYS A 74 -2.92 -5.58 1.18
N GLU A 75 -3.11 -6.88 1.28
CA GLU A 75 -2.53 -7.89 0.42
C GLU A 75 -3.51 -8.24 -0.71
N THR A 76 -2.96 -8.56 -1.90
CA THR A 76 -3.74 -8.95 -3.07
C THR A 76 -3.85 -10.47 -3.18
N PHE A 77 -5.04 -10.95 -3.49
CA PHE A 77 -5.37 -12.36 -3.61
C PHE A 77 -6.16 -12.66 -4.89
N LEU A 78 -6.14 -13.91 -5.31
CA LEU A 78 -7.04 -14.40 -6.34
C LEU A 78 -8.49 -14.42 -5.84
N THR A 79 -9.43 -14.66 -6.72
CA THR A 79 -10.88 -14.65 -6.44
C THR A 79 -11.33 -15.72 -5.43
N ASP A 80 -10.52 -16.75 -5.22
CA ASP A 80 -10.72 -17.75 -4.16
C ASP A 80 -10.52 -17.18 -2.75
N LYS A 81 -9.92 -15.98 -2.64
CA LYS A 81 -9.61 -15.30 -1.37
C LYS A 81 -8.59 -16.02 -0.48
N GLU A 82 -7.93 -17.05 -0.97
CA GLU A 82 -6.97 -17.86 -0.22
C GLU A 82 -5.58 -17.84 -0.87
N THR A 83 -5.53 -17.90 -2.19
CA THR A 83 -4.27 -17.90 -2.93
C THR A 83 -3.75 -16.47 -3.10
N PRO A 84 -2.56 -16.14 -2.56
CA PRO A 84 -1.93 -14.86 -2.81
C PRO A 84 -1.75 -14.62 -4.32
N HIS A 85 -2.05 -13.39 -4.75
CA HIS A 85 -1.82 -13.03 -6.15
C HIS A 85 -0.32 -13.13 -6.49
N PRO A 86 0.08 -13.54 -7.72
CA PRO A 86 1.51 -13.67 -8.09
C PRO A 86 2.33 -12.40 -7.88
N THR A 87 1.72 -11.21 -7.96
CA THR A 87 2.38 -9.92 -7.70
C THR A 87 2.38 -9.50 -6.23
N ASN A 88 1.87 -10.33 -5.32
CA ASN A 88 1.78 -10.03 -3.90
C ASN A 88 3.12 -10.24 -3.19
N THR A 89 4.02 -9.27 -3.30
CA THR A 89 5.33 -9.31 -2.64
C THR A 89 5.23 -9.26 -1.10
N ARG A 90 4.15 -8.70 -0.54
CA ARG A 90 3.92 -8.70 0.91
C ARG A 90 3.70 -10.09 1.48
N ALA A 91 3.09 -11.02 0.73
CA ALA A 91 2.95 -12.40 1.17
C ALA A 91 4.30 -13.09 1.40
N LEU A 92 5.31 -12.76 0.58
CA LEU A 92 6.68 -13.24 0.77
C LEU A 92 7.33 -12.64 2.02
N ALA A 93 7.14 -11.33 2.24
CA ALA A 93 7.65 -10.66 3.43
C ALA A 93 7.02 -11.20 4.71
N ARG A 94 5.70 -11.43 4.71
CA ARG A 94 4.99 -12.05 5.84
C ARG A 94 5.48 -13.47 6.13
N ALA A 95 5.68 -14.29 5.11
CA ALA A 95 6.24 -15.64 5.29
C ALA A 95 7.67 -15.61 5.85
N ALA A 96 8.47 -14.60 5.50
CA ALA A 96 9.79 -14.40 6.08
C ALA A 96 9.71 -13.97 7.55
N GLU A 97 8.79 -13.08 7.89
CA GLU A 97 8.54 -12.66 9.27
C GLU A 97 8.05 -13.82 10.15
N GLU A 98 7.10 -14.62 9.66
CA GLU A 98 6.64 -15.83 10.36
C GLU A 98 7.79 -16.80 10.65
N LYS A 99 8.80 -16.86 9.79
CA LYS A 99 9.94 -17.76 9.93
C LYS A 99 11.07 -17.21 10.80
N TYR A 100 11.29 -15.89 10.81
CA TYR A 100 12.48 -15.27 11.39
C TYR A 100 12.17 -14.15 12.39
N GLY A 101 10.89 -13.89 12.68
CA GLY A 101 10.47 -12.80 13.57
C GLY A 101 10.98 -12.95 15.01
N ASP A 102 11.25 -14.17 15.44
CA ASP A 102 11.85 -14.48 16.75
C ASP A 102 13.28 -13.92 16.91
N GLN A 103 13.95 -13.56 15.82
CA GLN A 103 15.25 -12.92 15.82
C GLN A 103 15.19 -11.40 16.05
N ASP A 104 13.98 -10.82 16.22
CA ASP A 104 13.72 -9.39 16.41
C ASP A 104 14.50 -8.49 15.42
N PRO A 105 14.34 -8.71 14.09
CA PRO A 105 15.09 -7.97 13.09
C PRO A 105 14.66 -6.51 13.03
N TRP A 106 15.63 -5.61 13.00
CA TRP A 106 15.41 -4.18 12.88
C TRP A 106 15.72 -3.72 11.46
N PHE A 107 14.78 -3.00 10.85
CA PHE A 107 14.93 -2.42 9.51
C PHE A 107 14.80 -0.90 9.59
N GLY A 108 15.61 -0.18 8.83
CA GLY A 108 15.50 1.25 8.65
C GLY A 108 15.39 1.58 7.17
N LEU A 109 14.62 2.61 6.85
CA LEU A 109 14.54 3.18 5.51
C LEU A 109 15.21 4.54 5.52
N GLU A 110 16.16 4.75 4.60
CA GLU A 110 16.70 6.07 4.30
C GLU A 110 15.90 6.62 3.10
N GLN A 111 15.02 7.59 3.38
CA GLN A 111 14.21 8.21 2.35
C GLN A 111 15.02 9.29 1.65
N GLU A 112 15.33 9.06 0.38
CA GLU A 112 16.00 10.04 -0.47
C GLU A 112 15.05 10.59 -1.54
N TYR A 113 15.11 11.90 -1.78
CA TYR A 113 14.37 12.53 -2.86
C TYR A 113 15.08 13.81 -3.33
N THR A 114 14.87 14.17 -4.59
CA THR A 114 15.36 15.41 -5.16
C THR A 114 14.22 16.41 -5.25
N MET A 115 14.40 17.55 -4.61
CA MET A 115 13.46 18.67 -4.79
C MET A 115 13.78 19.40 -6.09
N ILE A 116 12.78 19.65 -6.89
CA ILE A 116 12.88 20.34 -8.18
C ILE A 116 12.05 21.63 -8.09
N ASP A 117 12.64 22.74 -8.53
CA ASP A 117 11.88 23.97 -8.78
C ASP A 117 11.11 23.78 -10.12
N PRO A 118 9.77 23.72 -10.12
CA PRO A 118 8.99 23.48 -11.32
C PRO A 118 9.03 24.64 -12.33
N VAL A 119 9.48 25.82 -11.91
CA VAL A 119 9.57 27.01 -12.77
C VAL A 119 10.91 27.06 -13.49
N SER A 120 12.00 26.80 -12.78
CA SER A 120 13.37 26.88 -13.35
C SER A 120 13.92 25.53 -13.80
N TYR A 121 13.24 24.42 -13.51
CA TYR A 121 13.70 23.05 -13.73
C TYR A 121 15.08 22.73 -13.14
N THR A 122 15.50 23.51 -12.15
CA THR A 122 16.73 23.25 -11.40
C THR A 122 16.43 22.41 -10.18
N HIS A 123 17.34 21.48 -9.86
CA HIS A 123 17.20 20.76 -8.59
C HIS A 123 17.63 21.63 -7.43
N LEU A 124 16.90 21.53 -6.34
CA LEU A 124 17.25 22.15 -5.07
C LEU A 124 18.02 21.14 -4.22
N THR A 125 19.17 21.54 -3.69
CA THR A 125 19.87 20.71 -2.72
C THR A 125 19.15 20.81 -1.37
N LEU A 126 18.85 19.66 -0.78
CA LEU A 126 18.34 19.64 0.59
C LEU A 126 19.44 20.13 1.55
N PRO A 127 19.10 20.98 2.52
CA PRO A 127 20.04 21.33 3.58
C PRO A 127 20.36 20.05 4.37
N THR A 128 21.62 19.63 4.31
CA THR A 128 22.11 18.53 5.12
C THR A 128 22.16 19.01 6.57
N ILE A 129 21.25 18.60 7.41
CA ILE A 129 21.36 18.81 8.85
C ILE A 129 22.42 17.84 9.35
N ARG A 130 23.64 18.33 9.52
CA ARG A 130 24.64 17.62 10.31
C ARG A 130 24.25 17.79 11.78
N SER A 131 23.73 16.70 12.37
CA SER A 131 23.72 16.61 13.84
C SER A 131 25.17 16.53 14.30
N VAL A 132 25.57 17.49 15.12
CA VAL A 132 26.83 17.47 15.87
C VAL A 132 26.59 16.72 17.17
#